data_fb461f284f137c1e73f22a8f319175a3
#
_entry.id   fb461f284f137c1e73f22a8f319175a3
#
_cell.length_a   1.000
_cell.length_b   1.000
_cell.length_c   1.000
_cell.angle_alpha   90.00
_cell.angle_beta   90.00
_cell.angle_gamma   90.00
#
_symmetry.space_group_name_H-M   'P 1'
#
loop_
_entity.id
_entity.type
_entity.pdbx_description
1 polymer ?
#
loop_
_entity_poly.entity_id
_entity_poly.type
_entity_poly.pdbx_seq_one_letter_code
_entity_poly.pdbx_strand_id
1 'polypeptide(L)'
;MYIEYEVADRIATITLNRPEAANAQNPELLDELDGAWTRAAEDPEVSVIVLRANGKHFSAGHDLRGGGPVPDKITLEFIIEHEAKRYLEYTLRWRNVPKPSIAAVQGRCISGGLLLCWPCDLIIAADDAQFSDPVVLMGIGGVEYHGHTWELGPRKAKEILFTGRAMTAEEVAATGMVNKVVPRDQLDSETRAMAEQIAKMSPFALRQAKRAVNQTLDVQGFYAAIQSVFDIHQTGHGNALSVGGWPVLVNLDEMKASIQ
;
A
#
# COMPACT_ATOMS: atom_id res chain seq x y z
N MET A 1 -12.57 -15.47 -4.32
CA MET A 1 -11.65 -15.26 -3.19
C MET A 1 -10.42 -14.56 -3.75
N TYR A 2 -10.21 -13.33 -3.34
CA TYR A 2 -9.14 -12.47 -3.86
C TYR A 2 -7.88 -12.50 -2.99
N ILE A 3 -7.97 -13.13 -1.80
CA ILE A 3 -6.85 -13.27 -0.87
C ILE A 3 -6.66 -14.74 -0.52
N GLU A 4 -5.44 -15.24 -0.71
CA GLU A 4 -5.01 -16.53 -0.18
C GLU A 4 -4.33 -16.30 1.17
N TYR A 5 -4.53 -17.22 2.11
CA TYR A 5 -3.97 -17.14 3.45
C TYR A 5 -3.47 -18.50 3.91
N GLU A 6 -2.22 -18.57 4.29
CA GLU A 6 -1.62 -19.77 4.86
C GLU A 6 -0.76 -19.43 6.08
N VAL A 7 -0.59 -20.38 6.98
CA VAL A 7 0.33 -20.29 8.12
C VAL A 7 1.26 -21.49 8.12
N ALA A 8 2.55 -21.25 8.10
CA ALA A 8 3.59 -22.26 8.21
C ALA A 8 4.79 -21.69 8.95
N ASP A 9 5.41 -22.47 9.84
CA ASP A 9 6.62 -22.11 10.58
C ASP A 9 6.51 -20.75 11.30
N ARG A 10 5.35 -20.46 11.88
CA ARG A 10 4.99 -19.23 12.59
C ARG A 10 4.93 -17.99 11.70
N ILE A 11 4.83 -18.16 10.40
CA ILE A 11 4.71 -17.10 9.40
C ILE A 11 3.32 -17.21 8.77
N ALA A 12 2.54 -16.13 8.86
CA ALA A 12 1.32 -15.97 8.07
C ALA A 12 1.69 -15.35 6.72
N THR A 13 1.34 -16.03 5.64
CA THR A 13 1.48 -15.51 4.27
C THR A 13 0.12 -15.10 3.76
N ILE A 14 -0.02 -13.81 3.46
CA ILE A 14 -1.20 -13.19 2.84
C ILE A 14 -0.84 -12.92 1.38
N THR A 15 -1.58 -13.51 0.45
CA THR A 15 -1.28 -13.37 -0.98
C THR A 15 -2.43 -12.70 -1.71
N LEU A 16 -2.15 -11.57 -2.36
CA LEU A 16 -3.09 -10.93 -3.29
C LEU A 16 -3.27 -11.86 -4.50
N ASN A 17 -4.50 -12.26 -4.80
CA ASN A 17 -4.80 -13.26 -5.81
C ASN A 17 -5.89 -12.81 -6.80
N ARG A 18 -5.61 -11.71 -7.48
CA ARG A 18 -6.39 -11.17 -8.60
C ARG A 18 -5.45 -10.79 -9.76
N PRO A 19 -4.56 -11.72 -10.20
CA PRO A 19 -3.49 -11.41 -11.16
C PRO A 19 -3.99 -10.97 -12.53
N GLU A 20 -5.17 -11.42 -12.96
CA GLU A 20 -5.82 -11.03 -14.23
C GLU A 20 -6.16 -9.54 -14.29
N ALA A 21 -6.39 -8.91 -13.13
CA ALA A 21 -6.59 -7.47 -12.99
C ALA A 21 -5.37 -6.77 -12.38
N ALA A 22 -4.17 -7.38 -12.45
CA ALA A 22 -2.95 -6.86 -11.82
C ALA A 22 -3.14 -6.50 -10.34
N ASN A 23 -3.91 -7.31 -9.61
CA ASN A 23 -4.26 -7.12 -8.20
C ASN A 23 -4.85 -5.73 -7.89
N ALA A 24 -5.65 -5.19 -8.84
CA ALA A 24 -6.40 -3.96 -8.62
C ALA A 24 -7.40 -4.14 -7.48
N GLN A 25 -7.50 -3.12 -6.63
CA GLN A 25 -8.22 -3.14 -5.36
C GLN A 25 -9.68 -2.77 -5.57
N ASN A 26 -10.56 -3.75 -5.53
CA ASN A 26 -11.98 -3.54 -5.34
C ASN A 26 -12.35 -3.65 -3.84
N PRO A 27 -13.55 -3.22 -3.42
CA PRO A 27 -13.96 -3.30 -2.02
C PRO A 27 -13.84 -4.69 -1.41
N GLU A 28 -14.21 -5.72 -2.16
CA GLU A 28 -14.18 -7.12 -1.70
C GLU A 28 -12.77 -7.60 -1.44
N LEU A 29 -11.79 -7.26 -2.30
CA LEU A 29 -10.38 -7.60 -2.08
C LEU A 29 -9.86 -6.93 -0.81
N LEU A 30 -10.19 -5.65 -0.58
CA LEU A 30 -9.74 -4.91 0.59
C LEU A 30 -10.37 -5.44 1.89
N ASP A 31 -11.67 -5.78 1.85
CA ASP A 31 -12.37 -6.33 3.01
C ASP A 31 -11.85 -7.77 3.33
N GLU A 32 -11.57 -8.62 2.31
CA GLU A 32 -10.89 -9.92 2.49
C GLU A 32 -9.47 -9.74 3.04
N LEU A 33 -8.72 -8.77 2.52
CA LEU A 33 -7.35 -8.47 2.96
C LEU A 33 -7.34 -8.04 4.43
N ASP A 34 -8.24 -7.15 4.83
CA ASP A 34 -8.35 -6.70 6.21
C ASP A 34 -8.71 -7.84 7.16
N GLY A 35 -9.59 -8.73 6.74
CA GLY A 35 -9.89 -9.97 7.46
C GLY A 35 -8.66 -10.86 7.63
N ALA A 36 -7.83 -10.99 6.61
CA ALA A 36 -6.58 -11.77 6.66
C ALA A 36 -5.55 -11.14 7.63
N TRP A 37 -5.40 -9.81 7.61
CA TRP A 37 -4.56 -9.10 8.58
C TRP A 37 -5.03 -9.28 10.02
N THR A 38 -6.34 -9.16 10.25
CA THR A 38 -6.96 -9.36 11.58
C THR A 38 -6.72 -10.79 12.07
N ARG A 39 -6.98 -11.78 11.22
CA ARG A 39 -6.71 -13.20 11.52
C ARG A 39 -5.25 -13.43 11.90
N ALA A 40 -4.30 -12.90 11.12
CA ALA A 40 -2.88 -13.04 11.40
C ALA A 40 -2.46 -12.33 12.69
N ALA A 41 -3.07 -11.17 13.00
CA ALA A 41 -2.80 -10.42 14.23
C ALA A 41 -3.23 -11.20 15.49
N GLU A 42 -4.36 -11.87 15.44
CA GLU A 42 -4.98 -12.58 16.57
C GLU A 42 -4.45 -14.00 16.78
N ASP A 43 -3.90 -14.64 15.75
CA ASP A 43 -3.41 -16.01 15.80
C ASP A 43 -2.15 -16.14 16.67
N PRO A 44 -2.18 -16.84 17.83
CA PRO A 44 -1.02 -17.00 18.71
C PRO A 44 0.14 -17.78 18.07
N GLU A 45 -0.14 -18.59 17.06
CA GLU A 45 0.88 -19.36 16.33
C GLU A 45 1.66 -18.51 15.33
N VAL A 46 1.19 -17.31 15.00
CA VAL A 46 1.83 -16.39 14.05
C VAL A 46 2.77 -15.42 14.77
N SER A 47 3.99 -15.33 14.30
CA SER A 47 5.02 -14.38 14.78
C SER A 47 5.37 -13.30 13.77
N VAL A 48 5.23 -13.58 12.46
CA VAL A 48 5.56 -12.69 11.36
C VAL A 48 4.48 -12.78 10.30
N ILE A 49 4.19 -11.67 9.64
CA ILE A 49 3.24 -11.59 8.52
C ILE A 49 4.02 -11.27 7.25
N VAL A 50 3.75 -11.99 6.17
CA VAL A 50 4.28 -11.71 4.84
C VAL A 50 3.10 -11.34 3.94
N LEU A 51 3.15 -10.18 3.31
CA LEU A 51 2.25 -9.76 2.25
C LEU A 51 2.94 -9.91 0.91
N ARG A 52 2.37 -10.70 0.01
CA ARG A 52 2.87 -10.92 -1.34
C ARG A 52 1.75 -10.87 -2.37
N ALA A 53 2.07 -11.04 -3.65
CA ALA A 53 1.09 -11.01 -4.71
C ALA A 53 1.35 -12.09 -5.77
N ASN A 54 0.30 -12.75 -6.24
CA ASN A 54 0.37 -13.62 -7.41
C ASN A 54 0.43 -12.79 -8.71
N GLY A 55 1.11 -13.35 -9.72
CA GLY A 55 1.19 -12.77 -11.05
C GLY A 55 2.35 -11.82 -11.28
N LYS A 56 2.25 -11.03 -12.36
CA LYS A 56 3.33 -10.17 -12.85
C LYS A 56 3.58 -8.96 -11.96
N HIS A 57 2.54 -8.41 -11.35
CA HIS A 57 2.55 -7.13 -10.66
C HIS A 57 2.09 -7.28 -9.21
N PHE A 58 2.63 -6.47 -8.32
CA PHE A 58 2.19 -6.43 -6.94
C PHE A 58 0.75 -5.89 -6.85
N SER A 59 0.51 -4.65 -7.28
CA SER A 59 -0.84 -4.08 -7.38
C SER A 59 -0.86 -2.87 -8.30
N ALA A 60 -1.89 -2.80 -9.15
CA ALA A 60 -2.16 -1.64 -10.00
C ALA A 60 -2.90 -0.50 -9.28
N GLY A 61 -3.15 -0.63 -7.97
CA GLY A 61 -3.90 0.34 -7.19
C GLY A 61 -5.41 0.13 -7.24
N HIS A 62 -6.19 1.19 -7.11
CA HIS A 62 -7.65 1.10 -7.07
C HIS A 62 -8.23 0.57 -8.37
N ASP A 63 -9.29 -0.23 -8.27
CA ASP A 63 -10.01 -0.73 -9.45
C ASP A 63 -10.91 0.35 -10.03
N LEU A 64 -10.38 1.10 -10.98
CA LEU A 64 -11.09 2.19 -11.65
C LEU A 64 -12.08 1.71 -12.74
N ARG A 65 -12.17 0.39 -12.97
CA ARG A 65 -13.03 -0.19 -14.01
C ARG A 65 -14.32 -0.82 -13.48
N GLY A 66 -14.45 -0.91 -12.19
CA GLY A 66 -15.65 -1.42 -11.55
C GLY A 66 -15.36 -2.42 -10.44
N GLY A 67 -16.14 -2.33 -9.41
CA GLY A 67 -16.11 -3.22 -8.25
C GLY A 67 -16.83 -2.57 -7.09
N GLY A 68 -18.09 -2.86 -6.93
CA GLY A 68 -18.92 -2.38 -5.85
C GLY A 68 -20.10 -1.50 -6.32
N PRO A 69 -21.10 -1.33 -5.50
CA PRO A 69 -22.23 -0.48 -5.82
C PRO A 69 -21.78 0.98 -5.92
N VAL A 70 -21.92 1.55 -7.13
CA VAL A 70 -21.74 2.98 -7.35
C VAL A 70 -23.11 3.63 -7.19
N PRO A 71 -23.27 4.64 -6.34
CA PRO A 71 -24.55 5.34 -6.21
C PRO A 71 -24.90 6.06 -7.51
N ASP A 72 -26.19 6.30 -7.75
CA ASP A 72 -26.68 7.04 -8.93
C ASP A 72 -26.02 8.41 -9.06
N LYS A 73 -25.62 8.99 -7.92
CA LYS A 73 -24.87 10.24 -7.85
C LYS A 73 -23.68 10.07 -6.89
N ILE A 74 -22.49 10.21 -7.40
CA ILE A 74 -21.27 10.25 -6.59
C ILE A 74 -21.17 11.63 -5.94
N THR A 75 -21.09 11.65 -4.61
CA THR A 75 -20.90 12.88 -3.81
C THR A 75 -19.54 12.83 -3.12
N LEU A 76 -19.01 13.98 -2.74
CA LEU A 76 -17.77 14.04 -1.94
C LEU A 76 -17.92 13.30 -0.60
N GLU A 77 -19.09 13.40 0.05
CA GLU A 77 -19.39 12.66 1.28
C GLU A 77 -19.24 11.15 1.09
N PHE A 78 -19.85 10.59 0.01
CA PHE A 78 -19.69 9.17 -0.33
C PHE A 78 -18.23 8.76 -0.53
N ILE A 79 -17.43 9.59 -1.23
CA ILE A 79 -16.02 9.33 -1.48
C ILE A 79 -15.27 9.31 -0.14
N ILE A 80 -15.44 10.34 0.69
CA ILE A 80 -14.80 10.45 1.99
C ILE A 80 -15.10 9.22 2.87
N GLU A 81 -16.36 8.81 2.99
CA GLU A 81 -16.74 7.65 3.81
C GLU A 81 -16.14 6.35 3.28
N HIS A 82 -16.13 6.17 1.95
CA HIS A 82 -15.60 4.98 1.32
C HIS A 82 -14.09 4.86 1.51
N GLU A 83 -13.35 5.94 1.25
CA GLU A 83 -11.90 5.98 1.28
C GLU A 83 -11.35 6.04 2.71
N ALA A 84 -12.00 6.78 3.60
CA ALA A 84 -11.61 6.82 5.01
C ALA A 84 -11.56 5.41 5.61
N LYS A 85 -12.58 4.59 5.35
CA LYS A 85 -12.63 3.23 5.86
C LYS A 85 -11.56 2.33 5.24
N ARG A 86 -11.52 2.25 3.88
CA ARG A 86 -10.77 1.19 3.19
C ARG A 86 -9.32 1.56 2.90
N TYR A 87 -9.06 2.83 2.65
CA TYR A 87 -7.72 3.25 2.23
C TYR A 87 -6.93 3.94 3.35
N LEU A 88 -7.61 4.56 4.33
CA LEU A 88 -6.94 5.18 5.45
C LEU A 88 -6.97 4.31 6.72
N GLU A 89 -8.16 3.94 7.22
CA GLU A 89 -8.28 3.23 8.49
C GLU A 89 -7.68 1.81 8.41
N TYR A 90 -7.93 1.06 7.32
CA TYR A 90 -7.35 -0.26 7.15
C TYR A 90 -5.82 -0.18 7.14
N THR A 91 -5.24 0.73 6.36
CA THR A 91 -3.79 0.92 6.25
C THR A 91 -3.15 1.29 7.59
N LEU A 92 -3.75 2.23 8.34
CA LEU A 92 -3.29 2.59 9.68
C LEU A 92 -3.40 1.42 10.67
N ARG A 93 -4.44 0.60 10.55
CA ARG A 93 -4.60 -0.60 11.40
C ARG A 93 -3.54 -1.65 11.08
N TRP A 94 -3.26 -1.93 9.80
CA TRP A 94 -2.22 -2.88 9.39
C TRP A 94 -0.83 -2.45 9.87
N ARG A 95 -0.50 -1.16 9.76
CA ARG A 95 0.74 -0.59 10.32
C ARG A 95 0.89 -0.92 11.81
N ASN A 96 -0.20 -0.89 12.56
CA ASN A 96 -0.20 -1.04 14.02
C ASN A 96 -0.42 -2.48 14.51
N VAL A 97 -0.53 -3.46 13.61
CA VAL A 97 -0.59 -4.88 14.00
C VAL A 97 0.62 -5.23 14.89
N PRO A 98 0.43 -5.88 16.05
CA PRO A 98 1.49 -6.11 17.03
C PRO A 98 2.45 -7.26 16.65
N LYS A 99 2.70 -7.44 15.35
CA LYS A 99 3.60 -8.43 14.77
C LYS A 99 4.39 -7.79 13.63
N PRO A 100 5.67 -8.15 13.46
CA PRO A 100 6.43 -7.73 12.29
C PRO A 100 5.76 -8.15 10.98
N SER A 101 5.88 -7.31 9.97
CA SER A 101 5.32 -7.55 8.64
C SER A 101 6.33 -7.21 7.55
N ILE A 102 6.29 -8.00 6.47
CA ILE A 102 7.19 -7.85 5.31
C ILE A 102 6.33 -7.82 4.05
N ALA A 103 6.49 -6.81 3.20
CA ALA A 103 5.94 -6.80 1.86
C ALA A 103 6.97 -7.34 0.86
N ALA A 104 6.56 -8.30 0.02
CA ALA A 104 7.33 -8.80 -1.12
C ALA A 104 6.76 -8.18 -2.40
N VAL A 105 7.49 -7.24 -2.99
CA VAL A 105 6.98 -6.39 -4.06
C VAL A 105 7.68 -6.71 -5.38
N GLN A 106 6.88 -7.03 -6.42
CA GLN A 106 7.37 -7.29 -7.76
C GLN A 106 6.62 -6.51 -8.83
N GLY A 107 7.28 -6.24 -9.95
CA GLY A 107 6.68 -5.56 -11.09
C GLY A 107 6.08 -4.20 -10.66
N ARG A 108 4.88 -3.88 -11.07
CA ARG A 108 4.27 -2.57 -10.77
C ARG A 108 3.59 -2.53 -9.41
N CYS A 109 3.88 -1.47 -8.65
CA CYS A 109 3.22 -1.06 -7.42
C CYS A 109 2.76 0.40 -7.61
N ILE A 110 1.49 0.59 -7.96
CA ILE A 110 0.97 1.88 -8.43
C ILE A 110 -0.06 2.43 -7.44
N SER A 111 0.06 3.71 -7.08
CA SER A 111 -0.93 4.47 -6.28
C SER A 111 -1.44 3.69 -5.08
N GLY A 112 -2.67 3.20 -5.08
CA GLY A 112 -3.22 2.33 -4.04
C GLY A 112 -2.37 1.10 -3.72
N GLY A 113 -1.50 0.64 -4.64
CA GLY A 113 -0.52 -0.41 -4.35
C GLY A 113 0.47 -0.03 -3.26
N LEU A 114 0.80 1.26 -3.14
CA LEU A 114 1.65 1.80 -2.08
C LEU A 114 0.99 1.69 -0.70
N LEU A 115 -0.35 1.82 -0.64
CA LEU A 115 -1.12 1.66 0.59
C LEU A 115 -1.04 0.24 1.16
N LEU A 116 -0.66 -0.74 0.36
CA LEU A 116 -0.52 -2.14 0.77
C LEU A 116 0.89 -2.43 1.30
N CYS A 117 1.95 -1.85 0.71
CA CYS A 117 3.32 -2.14 1.12
C CYS A 117 3.85 -1.17 2.19
N TRP A 118 3.48 0.11 2.18
CA TRP A 118 3.95 1.10 3.16
C TRP A 118 3.57 0.83 4.63
N PRO A 119 2.41 0.21 4.95
CA PRO A 119 2.11 -0.16 6.32
C PRO A 119 2.91 -1.36 6.82
N CYS A 120 3.57 -2.11 5.93
CA CYS A 120 4.48 -3.17 6.33
C CYS A 120 5.76 -2.60 6.96
N ASP A 121 6.34 -3.31 7.92
CA ASP A 121 7.54 -2.87 8.62
C ASP A 121 8.80 -2.94 7.75
N LEU A 122 8.81 -3.89 6.81
CA LEU A 122 9.90 -4.12 5.88
C LEU A 122 9.37 -4.32 4.47
N ILE A 123 10.15 -3.89 3.47
CA ILE A 123 9.85 -4.12 2.06
C ILE A 123 11.05 -4.79 1.39
N ILE A 124 10.83 -5.95 0.78
CA ILE A 124 11.79 -6.59 -0.13
C ILE A 124 11.23 -6.44 -1.54
N ALA A 125 12.01 -5.90 -2.44
CA ALA A 125 11.60 -5.67 -3.82
C ALA A 125 12.37 -6.55 -4.79
N ALA A 126 11.68 -7.04 -5.81
CA ALA A 126 12.33 -7.60 -6.98
C ALA A 126 13.05 -6.49 -7.76
N ASP A 127 14.09 -6.83 -8.49
CA ASP A 127 14.86 -5.92 -9.35
C ASP A 127 14.02 -5.30 -10.49
N ASP A 128 12.91 -5.96 -10.87
CA ASP A 128 11.94 -5.45 -11.84
C ASP A 128 10.83 -4.58 -11.21
N ALA A 129 10.86 -4.37 -9.90
CA ALA A 129 9.81 -3.60 -9.22
C ALA A 129 9.86 -2.11 -9.57
N GLN A 130 8.68 -1.54 -9.80
CA GLN A 130 8.49 -0.13 -10.11
C GLN A 130 7.41 0.45 -9.20
N PHE A 131 7.73 1.57 -8.57
CA PHE A 131 6.84 2.27 -7.64
C PHE A 131 6.43 3.62 -8.23
N SER A 132 5.14 3.92 -8.26
CA SER A 132 4.66 5.20 -8.80
C SER A 132 3.36 5.64 -8.15
N ASP A 133 3.15 6.97 -8.15
CA ASP A 133 1.86 7.56 -7.80
C ASP A 133 1.47 8.66 -8.80
N PRO A 134 0.89 8.26 -9.95
CA PRO A 134 0.54 9.20 -11.01
C PRO A 134 -0.81 9.91 -10.80
N VAL A 135 -1.43 9.86 -9.61
CA VAL A 135 -2.77 10.41 -9.37
C VAL A 135 -2.86 11.93 -9.52
N VAL A 136 -1.72 12.63 -9.51
CA VAL A 136 -1.66 14.06 -9.83
C VAL A 136 -2.13 14.33 -11.27
N LEU A 137 -1.90 13.40 -12.19
CA LEU A 137 -2.45 13.47 -13.55
C LEU A 137 -3.98 13.38 -13.58
N MET A 138 -4.59 12.80 -12.54
CA MET A 138 -6.03 12.71 -12.37
C MET A 138 -6.63 13.88 -11.56
N GLY A 139 -5.79 14.85 -11.17
CA GLY A 139 -6.17 16.01 -10.36
C GLY A 139 -6.16 15.79 -8.85
N ILE A 140 -5.56 14.69 -8.39
CA ILE A 140 -5.49 14.30 -6.96
C ILE A 140 -4.05 14.48 -6.45
N GLY A 141 -3.87 14.96 -5.23
CA GLY A 141 -2.57 15.36 -4.68
C GLY A 141 -1.67 14.24 -4.15
N GLY A 142 -1.96 12.99 -4.42
CA GLY A 142 -1.30 11.78 -3.90
C GLY A 142 -2.34 10.84 -3.32
N VAL A 143 -1.96 9.59 -3.02
CA VAL A 143 -2.88 8.60 -2.45
C VAL A 143 -3.31 8.95 -1.02
N GLU A 144 -4.38 8.32 -0.56
CA GLU A 144 -5.08 8.60 0.71
C GLU A 144 -4.19 8.45 1.95
N TYR A 145 -3.40 7.38 2.02
CA TYR A 145 -2.34 7.22 3.01
C TYR A 145 -1.04 7.82 2.45
N HIS A 146 -0.89 9.12 2.62
CA HIS A 146 0.20 9.88 2.01
C HIS A 146 1.55 9.65 2.71
N GLY A 147 2.11 8.45 2.57
CA GLY A 147 3.42 8.07 3.12
C GLY A 147 4.63 8.71 2.42
N HIS A 148 4.45 9.31 1.25
CA HIS A 148 5.52 9.79 0.37
C HIS A 148 6.65 10.55 1.06
N THR A 149 6.32 11.53 1.91
CA THR A 149 7.33 12.36 2.58
C THR A 149 8.15 11.57 3.59
N TRP A 150 7.51 10.60 4.26
CA TRP A 150 8.13 9.76 5.28
C TRP A 150 9.02 8.67 4.67
N GLU A 151 8.57 8.08 3.57
CA GLU A 151 9.25 6.98 2.89
C GLU A 151 10.38 7.46 1.96
N LEU A 152 10.19 8.60 1.29
CA LEU A 152 11.08 9.07 0.22
C LEU A 152 11.86 10.35 0.58
N GLY A 153 11.47 11.00 1.66
CA GLY A 153 11.91 12.36 1.94
C GLY A 153 11.26 13.40 1.01
N PRO A 154 11.25 14.70 1.39
CA PRO A 154 10.37 15.71 0.77
C PRO A 154 10.71 16.02 -0.69
N ARG A 155 11.98 15.90 -1.10
CA ARG A 155 12.38 16.22 -2.49
C ARG A 155 12.02 15.10 -3.45
N LYS A 156 12.28 13.85 -3.09
CA LYS A 156 11.93 12.69 -3.92
C LYS A 156 10.41 12.49 -3.98
N ALA A 157 9.69 12.72 -2.86
CA ALA A 157 8.24 12.74 -2.84
C ALA A 157 7.65 13.75 -3.85
N LYS A 158 8.15 14.99 -3.87
CA LYS A 158 7.72 16.01 -4.86
C LYS A 158 8.08 15.64 -6.28
N GLU A 159 9.25 15.06 -6.52
CA GLU A 159 9.66 14.62 -7.85
C GLU A 159 8.67 13.59 -8.41
N ILE A 160 8.36 12.52 -7.66
CA ILE A 160 7.45 11.48 -8.13
C ILE A 160 6.03 12.00 -8.33
N LEU A 161 5.53 12.81 -7.39
CA LEU A 161 4.18 13.37 -7.48
C LEU A 161 4.04 14.38 -8.63
N PHE A 162 5.02 15.26 -8.83
CA PHE A 162 4.93 16.28 -9.87
C PHE A 162 5.13 15.74 -11.28
N THR A 163 5.89 14.66 -11.42
CA THR A 163 6.18 14.06 -12.74
C THR A 163 5.29 12.87 -13.07
N GLY A 164 4.67 12.24 -12.06
CA GLY A 164 3.92 10.98 -12.22
C GLY A 164 4.79 9.79 -12.67
N ARG A 165 6.13 9.96 -12.73
CA ARG A 165 7.02 8.89 -13.18
C ARG A 165 7.11 7.73 -12.19
N ALA A 166 7.47 6.56 -12.70
CA ALA A 166 7.85 5.44 -11.86
C ALA A 166 9.29 5.58 -11.37
N MET A 167 9.55 5.05 -10.17
CA MET A 167 10.88 4.84 -9.61
C MET A 167 11.23 3.36 -9.66
N THR A 168 12.50 3.04 -9.90
CA THR A 168 13.00 1.66 -9.84
C THR A 168 13.16 1.19 -8.41
N ALA A 169 13.32 -0.12 -8.21
CA ALA A 169 13.61 -0.72 -6.92
C ALA A 169 14.87 -0.12 -6.28
N GLU A 170 15.93 0.10 -7.05
CA GLU A 170 17.19 0.69 -6.60
C GLU A 170 17.02 2.16 -6.18
N GLU A 171 16.24 2.95 -6.93
CA GLU A 171 15.96 4.35 -6.57
C GLU A 171 15.28 4.45 -5.21
N VAL A 172 14.28 3.60 -4.95
CA VAL A 172 13.56 3.63 -3.66
C VAL A 172 14.37 2.97 -2.52
N ALA A 173 15.23 1.99 -2.82
CA ALA A 173 16.16 1.46 -1.85
C ALA A 173 17.18 2.51 -1.38
N ALA A 174 17.62 3.39 -2.28
CA ALA A 174 18.51 4.49 -1.94
C ALA A 174 17.87 5.54 -1.00
N THR A 175 16.54 5.59 -0.88
CA THR A 175 15.83 6.44 0.09
C THR A 175 15.62 5.75 1.45
N GLY A 176 15.80 4.45 1.52
CA GLY A 176 15.50 3.62 2.69
C GLY A 176 14.07 3.05 2.71
N MET A 177 13.24 3.34 1.72
CA MET A 177 11.89 2.78 1.60
C MET A 177 11.91 1.26 1.41
N VAL A 178 12.87 0.74 0.65
CA VAL A 178 13.05 -0.70 0.41
C VAL A 178 14.29 -1.19 1.16
N ASN A 179 14.16 -2.25 1.93
CA ASN A 179 15.23 -2.82 2.74
C ASN A 179 16.23 -3.65 1.91
N LYS A 180 15.74 -4.32 0.87
CA LYS A 180 16.56 -5.19 0.02
C LYS A 180 15.98 -5.27 -1.38
N VAL A 181 16.85 -5.17 -2.40
CA VAL A 181 16.51 -5.47 -3.79
C VAL A 181 17.14 -6.81 -4.15
N VAL A 182 16.39 -7.69 -4.79
CA VAL A 182 16.81 -9.05 -5.14
C VAL A 182 16.36 -9.41 -6.55
N PRO A 183 17.02 -10.37 -7.24
CA PRO A 183 16.50 -10.90 -8.48
C PRO A 183 15.06 -11.41 -8.33
N ARG A 184 14.22 -11.21 -9.36
CA ARG A 184 12.80 -11.56 -9.33
C ARG A 184 12.55 -13.00 -8.87
N ASP A 185 13.34 -13.95 -9.36
CA ASP A 185 13.22 -15.37 -9.05
C ASP A 185 13.66 -15.72 -7.61
N GLN A 186 14.31 -14.80 -6.91
CA GLN A 186 14.74 -14.95 -5.51
C GLN A 186 13.82 -14.23 -4.51
N LEU A 187 12.83 -13.46 -4.98
CA LEU A 187 11.99 -12.64 -4.11
C LEU A 187 11.32 -13.46 -3.00
N ASP A 188 10.69 -14.57 -3.35
CA ASP A 188 9.99 -15.42 -2.38
C ASP A 188 10.95 -16.07 -1.39
N SER A 189 12.08 -16.60 -1.85
CA SER A 189 13.07 -17.26 -0.98
C SER A 189 13.74 -16.28 -0.02
N GLU A 190 14.07 -15.08 -0.48
CA GLU A 190 14.69 -14.05 0.35
C GLU A 190 13.72 -13.45 1.36
N THR A 191 12.47 -13.26 0.97
CA THR A 191 11.40 -12.84 1.88
C THR A 191 11.16 -13.88 2.95
N ARG A 192 11.09 -15.15 2.56
CA ARG A 192 10.93 -16.28 3.49
C ARG A 192 12.09 -16.37 4.46
N ALA A 193 13.33 -16.29 3.98
CA ALA A 193 14.52 -16.34 4.83
C ALA A 193 14.54 -15.21 5.89
N MET A 194 14.15 -13.99 5.50
CA MET A 194 14.04 -12.88 6.44
C MET A 194 12.92 -13.12 7.47
N ALA A 195 11.75 -13.59 7.04
CA ALA A 195 10.65 -13.92 7.95
C ALA A 195 11.03 -15.01 8.94
N GLU A 196 11.73 -16.06 8.51
CA GLU A 196 12.23 -17.13 9.37
C GLU A 196 13.28 -16.63 10.39
N GLN A 197 14.16 -15.71 9.98
CA GLN A 197 15.09 -15.07 10.90
C GLN A 197 14.37 -14.29 11.99
N ILE A 198 13.34 -13.51 11.62
CA ILE A 198 12.55 -12.72 12.57
C ILE A 198 11.74 -13.64 13.48
N ALA A 199 11.14 -14.70 12.96
CA ALA A 199 10.31 -15.65 13.72
C ALA A 199 11.06 -16.39 14.85
N LYS A 200 12.41 -16.39 14.82
CA LYS A 200 13.27 -16.95 15.90
C LYS A 200 13.34 -16.04 17.12
N MET A 201 12.97 -14.75 16.98
CA MET A 201 13.05 -13.79 18.06
C MET A 201 11.84 -13.89 19.00
N SER A 202 11.99 -13.34 20.22
CA SER A 202 10.88 -13.27 21.17
C SER A 202 9.72 -12.43 20.60
N PRO A 203 8.49 -12.94 20.52
CA PRO A 203 7.35 -12.17 20.03
C PRO A 203 7.07 -10.91 20.84
N PHE A 204 7.32 -10.97 22.15
CA PHE A 204 7.18 -9.80 23.02
C PHE A 204 8.20 -8.71 22.65
N ALA A 205 9.48 -9.09 22.46
CA ALA A 205 10.54 -8.15 22.11
C ALA A 205 10.29 -7.52 20.74
N LEU A 206 9.85 -8.30 19.75
CA LEU A 206 9.49 -7.81 18.41
C LEU A 206 8.36 -6.78 18.48
N ARG A 207 7.31 -7.06 19.26
CA ARG A 207 6.21 -6.13 19.49
C ARG A 207 6.69 -4.81 20.10
N GLN A 208 7.57 -4.88 21.11
CA GLN A 208 8.10 -3.68 21.74
C GLN A 208 9.00 -2.88 20.77
N ALA A 209 9.85 -3.56 19.99
CA ALA A 209 10.70 -2.91 19.00
C ALA A 209 9.87 -2.17 17.93
N LYS A 210 8.87 -2.84 17.34
CA LYS A 210 7.93 -2.22 16.38
C LYS A 210 7.22 -1.03 17.00
N ARG A 211 6.66 -1.21 18.21
CA ARG A 211 5.97 -0.13 18.92
C ARG A 211 6.89 1.07 19.19
N ALA A 212 8.14 0.84 19.57
CA ALA A 212 9.09 1.91 19.84
C ALA A 212 9.35 2.76 18.59
N VAL A 213 9.56 2.12 17.43
CA VAL A 213 9.75 2.82 16.15
C VAL A 213 8.49 3.58 15.74
N ASN A 214 7.32 2.89 15.71
CA ASN A 214 6.07 3.53 15.32
C ASN A 214 5.72 4.71 16.21
N GLN A 215 5.87 4.57 17.53
CA GLN A 215 5.56 5.64 18.48
C GLN A 215 6.51 6.83 18.34
N THR A 216 7.78 6.59 18.01
CA THR A 216 8.74 7.67 17.70
C THR A 216 8.29 8.49 16.51
N LEU A 217 7.85 7.83 15.42
CA LEU A 217 7.30 8.52 14.25
C LEU A 217 6.00 9.27 14.57
N ASP A 218 5.12 8.66 15.36
CA ASP A 218 3.84 9.27 15.74
C ASP A 218 4.04 10.54 16.59
N VAL A 219 5.01 10.54 17.53
CA VAL A 219 5.40 11.74 18.30
C VAL A 219 6.00 12.82 17.40
N GLN A 220 6.70 12.44 16.34
CA GLN A 220 7.19 13.38 15.32
C GLN A 220 6.10 13.93 14.40
N GLY A 221 4.86 13.45 14.54
CA GLY A 221 3.71 13.95 13.79
C GLY A 221 3.23 13.06 12.64
N PHE A 222 3.76 11.84 12.51
CA PHE A 222 3.38 10.93 11.40
C PHE A 222 1.87 10.72 11.33
N TYR A 223 1.25 10.27 12.43
CA TYR A 223 -0.18 9.99 12.45
C TYR A 223 -1.03 11.24 12.14
N ALA A 224 -0.70 12.39 12.72
CA ALA A 224 -1.39 13.65 12.45
C ALA A 224 -1.21 14.12 11.00
N ALA A 225 -0.02 13.92 10.42
CA ALA A 225 0.25 14.27 9.03
C ALA A 225 -0.57 13.42 8.07
N ILE A 226 -0.63 12.10 8.26
CA ILE A 226 -1.44 11.20 7.42
C ILE A 226 -2.92 11.62 7.44
N GLN A 227 -3.49 11.90 8.60
CA GLN A 227 -4.87 12.37 8.75
C GLN A 227 -5.11 13.71 8.02
N SER A 228 -4.22 14.68 8.25
CA SER A 228 -4.33 16.01 7.64
C SER A 228 -4.19 15.98 6.12
N VAL A 229 -3.32 15.12 5.58
CA VAL A 229 -3.11 15.00 4.14
C VAL A 229 -4.25 14.25 3.47
N PHE A 230 -4.95 13.37 4.18
CA PHE A 230 -6.20 12.78 3.69
C PHE A 230 -7.24 13.86 3.35
N ASP A 231 -7.40 14.89 4.19
CA ASP A 231 -8.29 16.01 3.90
C ASP A 231 -7.85 16.78 2.64
N ILE A 232 -6.55 16.96 2.45
CA ILE A 232 -6.00 17.58 1.22
C ILE A 232 -6.30 16.73 -0.01
N HIS A 233 -6.14 15.40 0.08
CA HIS A 233 -6.51 14.46 -0.97
C HIS A 233 -7.98 14.64 -1.37
N GLN A 234 -8.90 14.73 -0.41
CA GLN A 234 -10.33 14.93 -0.63
C GLN A 234 -10.66 16.26 -1.33
N THR A 235 -9.84 17.30 -1.17
CA THR A 235 -10.04 18.54 -1.94
C THR A 235 -9.85 18.34 -3.44
N GLY A 236 -9.01 17.38 -3.86
CA GLY A 236 -8.85 16.99 -5.27
C GLY A 236 -10.15 16.44 -5.85
N HIS A 237 -10.78 15.50 -5.14
CA HIS A 237 -12.08 14.96 -5.52
C HIS A 237 -13.18 16.03 -5.53
N GLY A 238 -13.21 16.89 -4.51
CA GLY A 238 -14.15 18.03 -4.45
C GLY A 238 -14.00 18.97 -5.65
N ASN A 239 -12.79 19.31 -6.03
CA ASN A 239 -12.52 20.11 -7.23
C ASN A 239 -12.97 19.40 -8.51
N ALA A 240 -12.61 18.12 -8.68
CA ALA A 240 -12.98 17.35 -9.87
C ALA A 240 -14.50 17.21 -10.02
N LEU A 241 -15.24 16.95 -8.94
CA LEU A 241 -16.70 16.92 -8.92
C LEU A 241 -17.30 18.29 -9.32
N SER A 242 -16.72 19.41 -8.84
CA SER A 242 -17.21 20.74 -9.14
C SER A 242 -16.99 21.16 -10.58
N VAL A 243 -15.89 20.70 -11.20
CA VAL A 243 -15.50 21.06 -12.57
C VAL A 243 -16.12 20.15 -13.61
N GLY A 244 -16.07 18.83 -13.38
CA GLY A 244 -16.45 17.81 -14.36
C GLY A 244 -17.62 16.89 -13.93
N GLY A 245 -18.11 17.02 -12.71
CA GLY A 245 -19.17 16.14 -12.17
C GLY A 245 -18.72 14.69 -11.92
N TRP A 246 -17.41 14.43 -11.99
CA TRP A 246 -16.79 13.11 -11.77
C TRP A 246 -15.66 13.20 -10.72
N PRO A 247 -15.35 12.13 -9.96
CA PRO A 247 -14.35 12.19 -8.88
C PRO A 247 -12.92 12.52 -9.30
N VAL A 248 -12.60 12.41 -10.57
CA VAL A 248 -11.27 12.69 -11.13
C VAL A 248 -11.41 13.58 -12.36
N LEU A 249 -10.38 14.40 -12.64
CA LEU A 249 -10.38 15.31 -13.80
C LEU A 249 -10.13 14.59 -15.13
N VAL A 250 -9.40 13.46 -15.08
CA VAL A 250 -8.97 12.69 -16.26
C VAL A 250 -9.23 11.23 -15.99
N ASN A 251 -9.79 10.50 -16.94
CA ASN A 251 -10.02 9.07 -16.78
C ASN A 251 -8.72 8.26 -16.96
N LEU A 252 -8.79 6.95 -16.66
CA LEU A 252 -7.63 6.04 -16.68
C LEU A 252 -6.94 5.96 -18.07
N ASP A 253 -7.72 5.99 -19.15
CA ASP A 253 -7.18 5.85 -20.51
C ASP A 253 -6.49 7.13 -20.97
N GLU A 254 -7.05 8.30 -20.65
CA GLU A 254 -6.42 9.61 -20.84
C GLU A 254 -5.14 9.75 -19.99
N MET A 255 -5.16 9.32 -18.74
CA MET A 255 -3.98 9.31 -17.88
C MET A 255 -2.85 8.46 -18.49
N LYS A 256 -3.16 7.25 -18.98
CA LYS A 256 -2.17 6.37 -19.61
C LYS A 256 -1.57 7.00 -20.89
N ALA A 257 -2.36 7.69 -21.66
CA ALA A 257 -1.90 8.37 -22.86
C ALA A 257 -0.93 9.54 -22.57
N SER A 258 -1.04 10.15 -21.38
CA SER A 258 -0.17 11.29 -21.00
C SER A 258 1.18 10.85 -20.40
N ILE A 259 1.38 9.57 -20.09
CA ILE A 259 2.63 9.01 -19.52
C ILE A 259 3.54 8.41 -20.63
N GLN A 260 3.01 8.22 -21.84
CA GLN A 260 3.77 7.73 -23.01
C GLN A 260 4.56 8.87 -23.66
#